data_1751e393d12a3911a978638a76bb8d4e
#
_entry.id   1751e393d12a3911a978638a76bb8d4e
#
_cell.length_a   1.000
_cell.length_b   1.000
_cell.length_c   1.000
_cell.angle_alpha   90.00
_cell.angle_beta   90.00
_cell.angle_gamma   90.00
#
_symmetry.space_group_name_H-M   'P 1'
#
loop_
_entity.id
_entity.type
_entity.pdbx_description
1 polymer ?
#
loop_
_entity_poly.entity_id
_entity_poly.type
_entity_poly.pdbx_seq_one_letter_code
_entity_poly.pdbx_strand_id
1 'polypeptide(L)'
;MRQPSYVEDRLYINGELRDAEGGRRYDNFSPVTEEKIGEAADATLADAEEALAAARDAFDNSDWSTNHDTRVSVLRRFVQIMKDNIEDLKEAVMTEAGATQFFADGPQAAGPVEEASWVIDYLESFEWSRDIGNNQVMGIVSRRVVEKEAAGVVAAISPWNFPIQINLAKCMPALAAGCTVVLKSAPDTPWTAARLGRDANEAGFTPGGVCVLTAQDPAELWKLHTTDPPVDVVSFNGSTAGGRHINRNSPENIKRVVVEL
;
A
#
# COMPACT_ATOMS: atom_id res chain seq x y z
N MET A 1 21.71 19.36 11.52
CA MET A 1 20.95 20.06 10.47
C MET A 1 19.51 19.51 10.51
N ARG A 2 18.50 20.31 10.18
CA ARG A 2 17.12 19.80 10.08
C ARG A 2 17.04 18.92 8.82
N GLN A 3 16.42 17.75 8.93
CA GLN A 3 16.23 16.84 7.82
C GLN A 3 15.37 17.50 6.72
N PRO A 4 15.66 17.30 5.43
CA PRO A 4 14.83 17.84 4.36
C PRO A 4 13.37 17.38 4.47
N SER A 5 12.41 18.19 4.05
CA SER A 5 10.97 17.92 4.18
C SER A 5 10.51 16.70 3.39
N TYR A 6 11.20 16.36 2.31
CA TYR A 6 10.91 15.18 1.47
C TYR A 6 11.36 13.86 2.10
N VAL A 7 12.21 13.87 3.13
CA VAL A 7 12.68 12.66 3.78
C VAL A 7 11.68 12.20 4.85
N GLU A 8 11.27 10.95 4.76
CA GLU A 8 10.63 10.21 5.84
C GLU A 8 11.35 8.87 5.98
N ASP A 9 11.87 8.58 7.15
CA ASP A 9 12.78 7.47 7.39
C ASP A 9 12.25 6.47 8.42
N ARG A 10 10.98 6.61 8.83
CA ARG A 10 10.30 5.77 9.81
C ARG A 10 9.32 4.80 9.15
N LEU A 11 8.97 3.74 9.85
CA LEU A 11 7.83 2.88 9.53
C LEU A 11 6.51 3.60 9.86
N TYR A 12 5.44 3.20 9.19
CA TYR A 12 4.07 3.57 9.58
C TYR A 12 3.29 2.29 9.90
N ILE A 13 2.98 2.09 11.17
CA ILE A 13 2.31 0.89 11.67
C ILE A 13 1.22 1.31 12.64
N ASN A 14 0.02 0.78 12.45
CA ASN A 14 -1.12 0.96 13.36
C ASN A 14 -1.43 2.43 13.71
N GLY A 15 -1.32 3.33 12.72
CA GLY A 15 -1.59 4.76 12.91
C GLY A 15 -0.42 5.57 13.49
N GLU A 16 0.77 4.98 13.62
CA GLU A 16 1.93 5.65 14.21
C GLU A 16 3.17 5.61 13.30
N LEU A 17 3.84 6.75 13.19
CA LEU A 17 5.19 6.85 12.61
C LEU A 17 6.22 6.51 13.68
N ARG A 18 6.98 5.44 13.47
CA ARG A 18 7.92 4.94 14.48
C ARG A 18 9.19 4.34 13.87
N ASP A 19 10.24 4.24 14.69
CA ASP A 19 11.42 3.46 14.33
C ASP A 19 11.09 1.96 14.29
N ALA A 20 11.92 1.19 13.56
CA ALA A 20 11.87 -0.27 13.59
C ALA A 20 12.24 -0.80 14.99
N GLU A 21 11.79 -2.02 15.31
CA GLU A 21 12.15 -2.68 16.56
C GLU A 21 13.67 -2.71 16.77
N GLY A 22 14.11 -2.33 17.97
CA GLY A 22 15.53 -2.21 18.28
C GLY A 22 16.25 -1.03 17.61
N GLY A 23 15.52 -0.12 16.98
CA GLY A 23 16.09 1.05 16.28
C GLY A 23 16.92 0.66 15.05
N ARG A 24 16.62 -0.46 14.41
CA ARG A 24 17.33 -0.94 13.22
C ARG A 24 17.15 0.02 12.05
N ARG A 25 18.25 0.26 11.33
CA ARG A 25 18.28 1.14 10.16
C ARG A 25 19.21 0.56 9.10
N TYR A 26 19.01 0.99 7.86
CA TYR A 26 19.90 0.70 6.74
C TYR A 26 20.17 1.94 5.91
N ASP A 27 21.29 1.92 5.19
CA ASP A 27 21.76 3.04 4.39
C ASP A 27 20.94 3.18 3.10
N ASN A 28 20.53 4.42 2.79
CA ASN A 28 19.91 4.78 1.53
C ASN A 28 20.93 5.49 0.65
N PHE A 29 21.04 5.09 -0.61
CA PHE A 29 22.05 5.57 -1.57
C PHE A 29 21.38 6.20 -2.78
N SER A 30 21.99 7.28 -3.29
CA SER A 30 21.61 7.85 -4.58
C SER A 30 22.10 6.97 -5.73
N PRO A 31 21.25 6.54 -6.65
CA PRO A 31 21.70 5.79 -7.83
C PRO A 31 22.48 6.67 -8.84
N VAL A 32 22.44 8.00 -8.68
CA VAL A 32 23.10 8.96 -9.56
C VAL A 32 24.54 9.24 -9.12
N THR A 33 24.74 9.42 -7.81
CA THR A 33 26.06 9.77 -7.25
C THR A 33 26.76 8.61 -6.56
N GLU A 34 26.04 7.51 -6.31
CA GLU A 34 26.48 6.34 -5.51
C GLU A 34 26.83 6.71 -4.05
N GLU A 35 26.49 7.92 -3.62
CA GLU A 35 26.74 8.37 -2.27
C GLU A 35 25.57 8.04 -1.33
N LYS A 36 25.88 7.82 -0.06
CA LYS A 36 24.86 7.69 1.00
C LYS A 36 24.13 9.04 1.14
N ILE A 37 22.81 9.01 0.92
CA ILE A 37 21.91 10.17 1.07
C ILE A 37 21.25 10.22 2.44
N GLY A 38 21.20 9.10 3.15
CA GLY A 38 20.67 9.00 4.50
C GLY A 38 20.43 7.57 4.92
N GLU A 39 19.43 7.36 5.76
CA GLU A 39 19.06 6.06 6.29
C GLU A 39 17.53 5.89 6.23
N ALA A 40 17.09 4.64 6.37
CA ALA A 40 15.68 4.29 6.56
C ALA A 40 15.54 3.23 7.66
N ALA A 41 14.37 3.13 8.26
CA ALA A 41 14.07 2.08 9.22
C ALA A 41 14.15 0.70 8.53
N ASP A 42 14.75 -0.29 9.21
CA ASP A 42 14.89 -1.67 8.75
C ASP A 42 13.92 -2.55 9.53
N ALA A 43 12.70 -2.69 9.00
CA ALA A 43 11.63 -3.43 9.65
C ALA A 43 12.06 -4.87 9.97
N THR A 44 11.78 -5.29 11.18
CA THR A 44 11.98 -6.67 11.65
C THR A 44 10.78 -7.54 11.32
N LEU A 45 10.91 -8.85 11.55
CA LEU A 45 9.78 -9.76 11.44
C LEU A 45 8.65 -9.37 12.43
N ALA A 46 9.01 -8.96 13.65
CA ALA A 46 8.04 -8.51 14.66
C ALA A 46 7.27 -7.25 14.22
N ASP A 47 7.96 -6.27 13.58
CA ASP A 47 7.28 -5.10 13.01
C ASP A 47 6.28 -5.51 11.92
N ALA A 48 6.63 -6.49 11.09
CA ALA A 48 5.76 -6.97 10.03
C ALA A 48 4.57 -7.78 10.57
N GLU A 49 4.77 -8.61 11.58
CA GLU A 49 3.70 -9.34 12.29
C GLU A 49 2.72 -8.36 12.95
N GLU A 50 3.22 -7.31 13.60
CA GLU A 50 2.38 -6.26 14.18
C GLU A 50 1.58 -5.51 13.11
N ALA A 51 2.22 -5.15 11.99
CA ALA A 51 1.54 -4.48 10.89
C ALA A 51 0.39 -5.34 10.29
N LEU A 52 0.62 -6.64 10.12
CA LEU A 52 -0.38 -7.57 9.62
C LEU A 52 -1.52 -7.79 10.63
N ALA A 53 -1.18 -7.91 11.92
CA ALA A 53 -2.18 -8.02 12.99
C ALA A 53 -3.05 -6.76 13.07
N ALA A 54 -2.44 -5.57 13.01
CA ALA A 54 -3.15 -4.31 13.00
C ALA A 54 -4.07 -4.17 11.77
N ALA A 55 -3.58 -4.57 10.58
CA ALA A 55 -4.37 -4.53 9.36
C ALA A 55 -5.57 -5.50 9.44
N ARG A 56 -5.39 -6.68 10.04
CA ARG A 56 -6.47 -7.64 10.24
C ARG A 56 -7.49 -7.12 11.24
N ASP A 57 -7.05 -6.57 12.36
CA ASP A 57 -7.94 -5.99 13.38
C ASP A 57 -8.75 -4.81 12.81
N ALA A 58 -8.10 -3.93 12.05
CA ALA A 58 -8.77 -2.81 11.40
C ALA A 58 -9.84 -3.29 10.39
N PHE A 59 -9.57 -4.34 9.63
CA PHE A 59 -10.54 -4.89 8.68
C PHE A 59 -11.74 -5.52 9.39
N ASP A 60 -11.50 -6.33 10.42
CA ASP A 60 -12.55 -7.12 11.09
C ASP A 60 -13.37 -6.30 12.08
N ASN A 61 -12.75 -5.30 12.75
CA ASN A 61 -13.33 -4.65 13.94
C ASN A 61 -13.58 -3.14 13.77
N SER A 62 -13.23 -2.54 12.61
CA SER A 62 -13.62 -1.16 12.28
C SER A 62 -14.71 -1.11 11.22
N ASP A 63 -15.23 0.09 10.94
CA ASP A 63 -16.20 0.31 9.87
C ASP A 63 -15.54 0.58 8.50
N TRP A 64 -14.20 0.48 8.41
CA TRP A 64 -13.45 0.79 7.19
C TRP A 64 -13.95 0.01 5.97
N SER A 65 -14.22 -1.30 6.11
CA SER A 65 -14.65 -2.15 4.99
C SER A 65 -16.08 -1.86 4.53
N THR A 66 -16.93 -1.29 5.38
CA THR A 66 -18.38 -1.11 5.14
C THR A 66 -18.81 0.35 4.99
N ASN A 67 -18.09 1.30 5.57
CA ASN A 67 -18.41 2.72 5.53
C ASN A 67 -17.80 3.43 4.31
N HIS A 68 -18.56 3.49 3.22
CA HIS A 68 -18.12 4.07 1.96
C HIS A 68 -17.81 5.57 2.07
N ASP A 69 -18.63 6.32 2.81
CA ASP A 69 -18.48 7.77 2.94
C ASP A 69 -17.19 8.13 3.70
N THR A 70 -16.89 7.39 4.75
CA THR A 70 -15.63 7.53 5.49
C THR A 70 -14.43 7.26 4.58
N ARG A 71 -14.46 6.18 3.77
CA ARG A 71 -13.37 5.87 2.83
C ARG A 71 -13.16 6.98 1.81
N VAL A 72 -14.24 7.43 1.15
CA VAL A 72 -14.17 8.53 0.18
C VAL A 72 -13.55 9.78 0.83
N SER A 73 -14.01 10.15 2.01
CA SER A 73 -13.51 11.33 2.73
C SER A 73 -12.02 11.24 3.05
N VAL A 74 -11.57 10.10 3.59
CA VAL A 74 -10.17 9.87 3.96
C VAL A 74 -9.28 9.81 2.72
N LEU A 75 -9.70 9.08 1.68
CA LEU A 75 -8.92 8.96 0.43
C LEU A 75 -8.79 10.30 -0.30
N ARG A 76 -9.85 11.13 -0.33
CA ARG A 76 -9.77 12.49 -0.89
C ARG A 76 -8.78 13.36 -0.12
N ARG A 77 -8.80 13.29 1.22
CA ARG A 77 -7.83 14.01 2.04
C ARG A 77 -6.41 13.52 1.80
N PHE A 78 -6.20 12.22 1.70
CA PHE A 78 -4.90 11.61 1.40
C PHE A 78 -4.34 12.11 0.06
N VAL A 79 -5.14 12.09 -1.00
CA VAL A 79 -4.74 12.60 -2.31
C VAL A 79 -4.48 14.11 -2.25
N GLN A 80 -5.29 14.88 -1.52
CA GLN A 80 -5.07 16.32 -1.38
C GLN A 80 -3.75 16.64 -0.66
N ILE A 81 -3.42 15.92 0.41
CA ILE A 81 -2.14 16.07 1.12
C ILE A 81 -0.96 15.79 0.17
N MET A 82 -1.04 14.73 -0.64
CA MET A 82 -0.01 14.43 -1.63
C MET A 82 0.11 15.55 -2.69
N LYS A 83 -1.00 16.13 -3.15
CA LYS A 83 -1.01 17.28 -4.08
C LYS A 83 -0.38 18.52 -3.46
N ASP A 84 -0.70 18.81 -2.23
CA ASP A 84 -0.15 19.97 -1.49
C ASP A 84 1.37 19.81 -1.24
N ASN A 85 1.85 18.58 -1.17
CA ASN A 85 3.26 18.23 -0.97
C ASN A 85 3.96 17.70 -2.23
N ILE A 86 3.43 18.00 -3.42
CA ILE A 86 3.91 17.37 -4.67
C ILE A 86 5.40 17.64 -4.96
N GLU A 87 5.92 18.82 -4.62
CA GLU A 87 7.34 19.14 -4.83
C GLU A 87 8.25 18.28 -3.94
N ASP A 88 7.85 17.98 -2.72
CA ASP A 88 8.56 17.03 -1.86
C ASP A 88 8.56 15.61 -2.44
N LEU A 89 7.44 15.16 -3.01
CA LEU A 89 7.35 13.85 -3.66
C LEU A 89 8.24 13.76 -4.90
N LYS A 90 8.29 14.83 -5.71
CA LYS A 90 9.19 14.93 -6.86
C LYS A 90 10.66 14.86 -6.42
N GLU A 91 11.02 15.62 -5.39
CA GLU A 91 12.40 15.62 -4.87
C GLU A 91 12.79 14.24 -4.33
N ALA A 92 11.89 13.56 -3.64
CA ALA A 92 12.13 12.20 -3.16
C ALA A 92 12.42 11.22 -4.31
N VAL A 93 11.61 11.18 -5.36
CA VAL A 93 11.86 10.25 -6.49
C VAL A 93 13.11 10.61 -7.28
N MET A 94 13.44 11.91 -7.41
CA MET A 94 14.68 12.33 -8.06
C MET A 94 15.90 11.88 -7.26
N THR A 95 15.81 11.98 -5.94
CA THR A 95 16.92 11.66 -5.03
C THR A 95 17.14 10.15 -4.89
N GLU A 96 16.07 9.37 -4.68
CA GLU A 96 16.15 7.93 -4.42
C GLU A 96 16.15 7.06 -5.69
N ALA A 97 15.26 7.37 -6.65
CA ALA A 97 15.10 6.57 -7.86
C ALA A 97 15.91 7.12 -9.05
N GLY A 98 16.57 8.27 -8.90
CA GLY A 98 17.31 8.90 -9.99
C GLY A 98 16.42 9.43 -11.11
N ALA A 99 15.15 9.74 -10.81
CA ALA A 99 14.24 10.28 -11.80
C ALA A 99 14.73 11.63 -12.35
N THR A 100 14.55 11.85 -13.64
CA THR A 100 14.73 13.20 -14.19
C THR A 100 13.54 14.09 -13.82
N GLN A 101 13.72 15.42 -13.88
CA GLN A 101 12.63 16.38 -13.65
C GLN A 101 11.40 16.06 -14.51
N PHE A 102 11.62 15.71 -15.79
CA PHE A 102 10.52 15.35 -16.70
C PHE A 102 9.70 14.15 -16.20
N PHE A 103 10.38 13.12 -15.68
CA PHE A 103 9.69 11.95 -15.13
C PHE A 103 9.04 12.25 -13.77
N ALA A 104 9.61 13.10 -12.93
CA ALA A 104 9.03 13.54 -11.68
C ALA A 104 7.77 14.40 -11.91
N ASP A 105 7.80 15.31 -12.88
CA ASP A 105 6.65 16.14 -13.29
C ASP A 105 5.54 15.33 -13.98
N GLY A 106 5.84 14.13 -14.43
CA GLY A 106 4.94 13.22 -15.13
C GLY A 106 4.71 11.89 -14.39
N PRO A 107 5.16 10.76 -14.98
CA PRO A 107 4.69 9.42 -14.58
C PRO A 107 5.25 8.92 -13.25
N GLN A 108 6.27 9.54 -12.65
CA GLN A 108 6.84 9.05 -11.40
C GLN A 108 6.27 9.68 -10.13
N ALA A 109 5.74 10.93 -10.20
CA ALA A 109 5.14 11.59 -9.04
C ALA A 109 3.84 12.30 -9.38
N ALA A 110 3.84 13.35 -10.21
CA ALA A 110 2.66 14.19 -10.40
C ALA A 110 1.49 13.44 -11.06
N GLY A 111 1.75 12.68 -12.12
CA GLY A 111 0.73 11.88 -12.80
C GLY A 111 0.00 10.89 -11.88
N PRO A 112 0.72 9.99 -11.19
CA PRO A 112 0.12 9.04 -10.27
C PRO A 112 -0.73 9.65 -9.15
N VAL A 113 -0.32 10.81 -8.62
CA VAL A 113 -1.09 11.54 -7.61
C VAL A 113 -2.41 12.08 -8.20
N GLU A 114 -2.39 12.57 -9.43
CA GLU A 114 -3.62 12.99 -10.13
C GLU A 114 -4.51 11.78 -10.46
N GLU A 115 -3.94 10.68 -10.97
CA GLU A 115 -4.65 9.46 -11.31
C GLU A 115 -5.32 8.80 -10.08
N ALA A 116 -4.74 8.95 -8.89
CA ALA A 116 -5.34 8.46 -7.65
C ALA A 116 -6.74 9.06 -7.39
N SER A 117 -7.02 10.27 -7.86
CA SER A 117 -8.35 10.89 -7.78
C SER A 117 -9.40 10.12 -8.56
N TRP A 118 -9.04 9.54 -9.72
CA TRP A 118 -9.96 8.77 -10.56
C TRP A 118 -10.49 7.51 -9.83
N VAL A 119 -9.65 6.87 -9.03
CA VAL A 119 -10.07 5.69 -8.25
C VAL A 119 -11.19 6.06 -7.28
N ILE A 120 -11.12 7.26 -6.68
CA ILE A 120 -12.11 7.75 -5.73
C ILE A 120 -13.42 8.11 -6.46
N ASP A 121 -13.32 8.78 -7.61
CA ASP A 121 -14.49 9.13 -8.43
C ASP A 121 -15.21 7.85 -8.92
N TYR A 122 -14.45 6.82 -9.27
CA TYR A 122 -15.02 5.52 -9.62
C TYR A 122 -15.71 4.84 -8.43
N LEU A 123 -15.11 4.92 -7.22
CA LEU A 123 -15.69 4.37 -5.99
C LEU A 123 -17.07 4.97 -5.69
N GLU A 124 -17.24 6.29 -5.87
CA GLU A 124 -18.51 6.97 -5.62
C GLU A 124 -19.65 6.48 -6.52
N SER A 125 -19.32 6.02 -7.74
CA SER A 125 -20.29 5.51 -8.71
C SER A 125 -20.36 3.98 -8.77
N PHE A 126 -19.59 3.27 -7.94
CA PHE A 126 -19.47 1.83 -8.01
C PHE A 126 -20.74 1.11 -7.53
N GLU A 127 -21.26 0.18 -8.33
CA GLU A 127 -22.43 -0.63 -7.99
C GLU A 127 -22.04 -1.76 -7.03
N TRP A 128 -22.22 -1.54 -5.75
CA TRP A 128 -21.91 -2.52 -4.70
C TRP A 128 -22.93 -3.65 -4.61
N SER A 129 -24.20 -3.35 -4.87
CA SER A 129 -25.31 -4.32 -4.81
C SER A 129 -26.13 -4.25 -6.09
N ARG A 130 -26.38 -5.41 -6.70
CA ARG A 130 -27.20 -5.52 -7.90
C ARG A 130 -28.26 -6.60 -7.73
N ASP A 131 -29.54 -6.20 -7.80
CA ASP A 131 -30.66 -7.14 -7.87
C ASP A 131 -30.75 -7.76 -9.28
N ILE A 132 -30.62 -9.07 -9.36
CA ILE A 132 -30.74 -9.81 -10.61
C ILE A 132 -32.10 -10.50 -10.77
N GLY A 133 -33.09 -10.12 -9.94
CA GLY A 133 -34.47 -10.52 -10.01
C GLY A 133 -34.82 -11.85 -9.33
N ASN A 134 -36.07 -12.22 -9.48
CA ASN A 134 -36.60 -13.45 -8.90
C ASN A 134 -36.39 -14.65 -9.84
N ASN A 135 -36.15 -15.81 -9.25
CA ASN A 135 -36.15 -17.08 -9.98
C ASN A 135 -36.95 -18.12 -9.20
N GLN A 136 -37.65 -18.97 -9.93
CA GLN A 136 -38.44 -20.07 -9.35
C GLN A 136 -37.82 -21.41 -9.74
N VAL A 137 -37.48 -22.20 -8.73
CA VAL A 137 -36.96 -23.57 -8.89
C VAL A 137 -37.74 -24.49 -7.95
N MET A 138 -38.30 -25.57 -8.46
CA MET A 138 -39.09 -26.56 -7.69
C MET A 138 -40.21 -25.95 -6.85
N GLY A 139 -40.88 -24.91 -7.38
CA GLY A 139 -41.95 -24.22 -6.68
C GLY A 139 -41.50 -23.16 -5.64
N ILE A 140 -40.20 -23.04 -5.39
CA ILE A 140 -39.64 -22.07 -4.46
C ILE A 140 -39.23 -20.82 -5.22
N VAL A 141 -39.76 -19.65 -4.83
CA VAL A 141 -39.35 -18.35 -5.37
C VAL A 141 -38.19 -17.81 -4.55
N SER A 142 -37.09 -17.50 -5.19
CA SER A 142 -35.91 -16.85 -4.59
C SER A 142 -35.62 -15.50 -5.25
N ARG A 143 -35.37 -14.45 -4.46
CA ARG A 143 -34.78 -13.21 -4.92
C ARG A 143 -33.26 -13.39 -4.96
N ARG A 144 -32.62 -12.95 -6.03
CA ARG A 144 -31.18 -13.07 -6.22
C ARG A 144 -30.56 -11.70 -6.27
N VAL A 145 -29.51 -11.51 -5.47
CA VAL A 145 -28.74 -10.28 -5.37
C VAL A 145 -27.26 -10.64 -5.50
N VAL A 146 -26.51 -9.82 -6.22
CA VAL A 146 -25.07 -9.86 -6.25
C VAL A 146 -24.56 -8.76 -5.34
N GLU A 147 -23.90 -9.13 -4.25
CA GLU A 147 -23.20 -8.21 -3.37
C GLU A 147 -21.70 -8.27 -3.63
N LYS A 148 -21.04 -7.12 -3.63
CA LYS A 148 -19.59 -7.02 -3.72
C LYS A 148 -19.04 -6.53 -2.39
N GLU A 149 -18.03 -7.20 -1.89
CA GLU A 149 -17.43 -6.96 -0.59
C GLU A 149 -15.92 -6.77 -0.71
N ALA A 150 -15.32 -6.11 0.27
CA ALA A 150 -13.87 -6.00 0.38
C ALA A 150 -13.24 -7.39 0.56
N ALA A 151 -12.09 -7.61 -0.09
CA ALA A 151 -11.44 -8.92 -0.09
C ALA A 151 -10.73 -9.26 1.22
N GLY A 152 -10.40 -8.27 2.04
CA GLY A 152 -9.68 -8.45 3.30
C GLY A 152 -8.39 -7.63 3.39
N VAL A 153 -7.34 -8.23 3.94
CA VAL A 153 -6.00 -7.63 4.09
C VAL A 153 -5.18 -7.85 2.82
N VAL A 154 -4.63 -6.77 2.27
CA VAL A 154 -3.77 -6.80 1.08
C VAL A 154 -2.31 -6.60 1.49
N ALA A 155 -1.47 -7.59 1.22
CA ALA A 155 -0.02 -7.43 1.24
C ALA A 155 0.45 -6.90 -0.12
N ALA A 156 0.87 -5.64 -0.17
CA ALA A 156 1.35 -4.97 -1.36
C ALA A 156 2.87 -4.94 -1.36
N ILE A 157 3.49 -5.49 -2.40
CA ILE A 157 4.96 -5.54 -2.55
C ILE A 157 5.32 -4.84 -3.84
N SER A 158 6.11 -3.78 -3.77
CA SER A 158 6.44 -2.91 -4.90
C SER A 158 7.93 -2.87 -5.22
N PRO A 159 8.30 -2.62 -6.50
CA PRO A 159 9.66 -2.42 -6.95
C PRO A 159 10.11 -0.96 -6.79
N TRP A 160 11.34 -0.68 -7.20
CA TRP A 160 12.00 0.62 -7.05
C TRP A 160 11.87 1.57 -8.25
N ASN A 161 11.53 1.05 -9.43
CA ASN A 161 11.65 1.80 -10.68
C ASN A 161 10.63 2.93 -10.89
N PHE A 162 9.41 2.78 -10.35
CA PHE A 162 8.33 3.78 -10.34
C PHE A 162 7.66 3.79 -8.96
N PRO A 163 8.37 4.21 -7.90
CA PRO A 163 7.96 3.90 -6.53
C PRO A 163 6.60 4.51 -6.16
N ILE A 164 6.34 5.78 -6.46
CA ILE A 164 5.05 6.40 -6.13
C ILE A 164 3.94 5.81 -6.98
N GLN A 165 4.14 5.67 -8.29
CA GLN A 165 3.14 5.15 -9.21
C GLN A 165 2.68 3.74 -8.79
N ILE A 166 3.63 2.82 -8.57
CA ILE A 166 3.29 1.43 -8.28
C ILE A 166 2.73 1.28 -6.86
N ASN A 167 3.24 2.04 -5.90
CA ASN A 167 2.66 2.07 -4.56
C ASN A 167 1.20 2.53 -4.59
N LEU A 168 0.88 3.62 -5.28
CA LEU A 168 -0.49 4.12 -5.41
C LEU A 168 -1.37 3.19 -6.23
N ALA A 169 -0.86 2.61 -7.34
CA ALA A 169 -1.61 1.66 -8.16
C ALA A 169 -2.02 0.39 -7.38
N LYS A 170 -1.26 0.01 -6.34
CA LYS A 170 -1.61 -1.10 -5.45
C LYS A 170 -2.52 -0.68 -4.30
N CYS A 171 -2.15 0.41 -3.62
CA CYS A 171 -2.84 0.83 -2.40
C CYS A 171 -4.21 1.45 -2.70
N MET A 172 -4.31 2.37 -3.66
CA MET A 172 -5.54 3.13 -3.88
C MET A 172 -6.74 2.26 -4.25
N PRO A 173 -6.66 1.32 -5.23
CA PRO A 173 -7.78 0.43 -5.53
C PRO A 173 -8.15 -0.51 -4.38
N ALA A 174 -7.15 -1.01 -3.63
CA ALA A 174 -7.39 -1.87 -2.49
C ALA A 174 -8.13 -1.13 -1.37
N LEU A 175 -7.65 0.06 -1.01
CA LEU A 175 -8.26 0.92 0.01
C LEU A 175 -9.65 1.38 -0.41
N ALA A 176 -9.84 1.77 -1.67
CA ALA A 176 -11.14 2.15 -2.21
C ALA A 176 -12.15 0.99 -2.14
N ALA A 177 -11.71 -0.23 -2.42
CA ALA A 177 -12.53 -1.43 -2.29
C ALA A 177 -12.89 -1.79 -0.83
N GLY A 178 -12.29 -1.12 0.16
CA GLY A 178 -12.52 -1.36 1.59
C GLY A 178 -11.56 -2.36 2.22
N CYS A 179 -10.51 -2.76 1.49
CA CYS A 179 -9.42 -3.56 2.05
C CYS A 179 -8.52 -2.71 2.96
N THR A 180 -7.83 -3.36 3.88
CA THR A 180 -6.66 -2.79 4.55
C THR A 180 -5.39 -3.18 3.83
N VAL A 181 -4.32 -2.39 3.97
CA VAL A 181 -3.10 -2.57 3.16
C VAL A 181 -1.86 -2.56 4.04
N VAL A 182 -1.00 -3.55 3.88
CA VAL A 182 0.39 -3.53 4.35
C VAL A 182 1.30 -3.42 3.14
N LEU A 183 1.86 -2.23 2.94
CA LEU A 183 2.79 -1.94 1.85
C LEU A 183 4.22 -2.22 2.29
N LYS A 184 4.91 -3.08 1.56
CA LYS A 184 6.35 -3.32 1.67
C LYS A 184 7.03 -2.84 0.38
N SER A 185 7.78 -1.75 0.46
CA SER A 185 8.49 -1.18 -0.68
C SER A 185 9.82 -1.89 -0.98
N ALA A 186 10.39 -1.60 -2.15
CA ALA A 186 11.76 -1.98 -2.44
C ALA A 186 12.76 -1.32 -1.47
N PRO A 187 13.88 -1.98 -1.13
CA PRO A 187 14.89 -1.40 -0.26
C PRO A 187 15.57 -0.15 -0.85
N ASP A 188 15.57 -0.02 -2.19
CA ASP A 188 16.25 1.05 -2.91
C ASP A 188 15.48 2.39 -2.91
N THR A 189 14.19 2.38 -2.53
CA THR A 189 13.34 3.59 -2.51
C THR A 189 12.48 3.66 -1.24
N PRO A 190 13.12 3.66 -0.04
CA PRO A 190 12.40 3.60 1.22
C PRO A 190 11.65 4.90 1.55
N TRP A 191 12.24 6.07 1.29
CA TRP A 191 11.65 7.35 1.69
C TRP A 191 10.38 7.69 0.94
N THR A 192 10.32 7.38 -0.37
CA THR A 192 9.09 7.56 -1.16
C THR A 192 7.94 6.71 -0.64
N ALA A 193 8.21 5.51 -0.14
CA ALA A 193 7.17 4.67 0.47
C ALA A 193 6.80 5.16 1.88
N ALA A 194 7.81 5.42 2.74
CA ALA A 194 7.58 5.91 4.09
C ALA A 194 6.84 7.26 4.09
N ARG A 195 7.07 8.10 3.06
CA ARG A 195 6.33 9.32 2.84
C ARG A 195 4.83 9.10 2.67
N LEU A 196 4.43 8.06 1.93
CA LEU A 196 3.00 7.69 1.84
C LEU A 196 2.43 7.31 3.21
N GLY A 197 3.22 6.68 4.08
CA GLY A 197 2.84 6.42 5.47
C GLY A 197 2.61 7.71 6.27
N ARG A 198 3.49 8.70 6.11
CA ARG A 198 3.31 10.02 6.74
C ARG A 198 2.05 10.72 6.24
N ASP A 199 1.84 10.73 4.94
CA ASP A 199 0.67 11.37 4.34
C ASP A 199 -0.63 10.64 4.74
N ALA A 200 -0.59 9.30 4.89
CA ALA A 200 -1.71 8.51 5.41
C ALA A 200 -2.00 8.84 6.89
N ASN A 201 -0.97 9.01 7.72
CA ASN A 201 -1.13 9.43 9.11
C ASN A 201 -1.84 10.78 9.20
N GLU A 202 -1.44 11.75 8.38
CA GLU A 202 -2.07 13.09 8.33
C GLU A 202 -3.50 13.02 7.76
N ALA A 203 -3.76 12.14 6.83
CA ALA A 203 -5.09 11.94 6.25
C ALA A 203 -6.11 11.35 7.24
N GLY A 204 -5.65 10.73 8.31
CA GLY A 204 -6.50 10.17 9.35
C GLY A 204 -7.14 8.84 8.96
N PHE A 205 -6.36 7.95 8.34
CA PHE A 205 -6.79 6.56 8.18
C PHE A 205 -7.08 5.91 9.54
N THR A 206 -8.01 4.99 9.56
CA THR A 206 -8.21 4.09 10.70
C THR A 206 -6.87 3.42 11.05
N PRO A 207 -6.45 3.37 12.33
CA PRO A 207 -5.27 2.62 12.73
C PRO A 207 -5.29 1.21 12.15
N GLY A 208 -4.19 0.77 11.53
CA GLY A 208 -4.14 -0.49 10.78
C GLY A 208 -4.72 -0.45 9.36
N GLY A 209 -5.51 0.56 8.97
CA GLY A 209 -6.05 0.67 7.62
C GLY A 209 -4.97 0.70 6.53
N VAL A 210 -3.86 1.37 6.82
CA VAL A 210 -2.63 1.37 6.02
C VAL A 210 -1.45 1.16 6.96
N CYS A 211 -0.53 0.28 6.59
CA CYS A 211 0.80 0.16 7.19
C CYS A 211 1.86 0.22 6.08
N VAL A 212 3.00 0.84 6.37
CA VAL A 212 4.12 0.96 5.42
C VAL A 212 5.40 0.49 6.07
N LEU A 213 6.03 -0.49 5.44
CA LEU A 213 7.26 -1.13 5.89
C LEU A 213 8.39 -0.91 4.87
N THR A 214 9.56 -0.56 5.38
CA THR A 214 10.83 -0.53 4.66
C THR A 214 11.78 -1.55 5.28
N ALA A 215 12.55 -2.28 4.48
CA ALA A 215 13.52 -3.24 4.96
C ALA A 215 14.62 -3.47 3.93
N GLN A 216 15.86 -3.64 4.40
CA GLN A 216 17.02 -3.91 3.56
C GLN A 216 16.95 -5.31 2.94
N ASP A 217 16.70 -6.33 3.75
CA ASP A 217 16.47 -7.71 3.27
C ASP A 217 14.98 -8.02 3.27
N PRO A 218 14.35 -8.13 2.10
CA PRO A 218 12.93 -8.39 2.01
C PRO A 218 12.54 -9.86 2.18
N ALA A 219 13.47 -10.81 2.21
CA ALA A 219 13.18 -12.23 2.05
C ALA A 219 12.28 -12.79 3.17
N GLU A 220 12.59 -12.48 4.43
CA GLU A 220 11.80 -12.92 5.58
C GLU A 220 10.41 -12.26 5.60
N LEU A 221 10.34 -10.96 5.25
CA LEU A 221 9.07 -10.25 5.17
C LEU A 221 8.20 -10.77 4.00
N TRP A 222 8.80 -11.10 2.85
CA TRP A 222 8.05 -11.71 1.74
C TRP A 222 7.44 -13.04 2.13
N LYS A 223 8.19 -13.85 2.87
CA LYS A 223 7.69 -15.12 3.38
C LYS A 223 6.46 -14.89 4.26
N LEU A 224 6.55 -13.98 5.22
CA LEU A 224 5.44 -13.64 6.10
C LEU A 224 4.22 -13.15 5.30
N HIS A 225 4.40 -12.17 4.41
CA HIS A 225 3.31 -11.65 3.57
C HIS A 225 2.62 -12.72 2.71
N THR A 226 3.32 -13.79 2.36
CA THR A 226 2.77 -14.87 1.53
C THR A 226 2.16 -16.01 2.33
N THR A 227 2.68 -16.32 3.52
CA THR A 227 2.26 -17.49 4.30
C THR A 227 1.33 -17.15 5.45
N ASP A 228 1.35 -15.90 5.94
CA ASP A 228 0.62 -15.53 7.15
C ASP A 228 -0.91 -15.57 6.92
N PRO A 229 -1.69 -16.24 7.79
CA PRO A 229 -3.14 -16.35 7.71
C PRO A 229 -3.90 -15.03 7.60
N PRO A 230 -3.53 -13.94 8.28
CA PRO A 230 -4.18 -12.63 8.17
C PRO A 230 -4.26 -12.04 6.76
N VAL A 231 -3.40 -12.46 5.82
CA VAL A 231 -3.36 -11.92 4.46
C VAL A 231 -4.33 -12.65 3.53
N ASP A 232 -5.22 -11.92 2.87
CA ASP A 232 -6.20 -12.47 1.91
C ASP A 232 -5.74 -12.29 0.46
N VAL A 233 -5.02 -11.20 0.17
CA VAL A 233 -4.54 -10.86 -1.18
C VAL A 233 -3.07 -10.49 -1.14
N VAL A 234 -2.28 -11.04 -2.06
CA VAL A 234 -0.90 -10.60 -2.31
C VAL A 234 -0.85 -9.90 -3.67
N SER A 235 -0.40 -8.65 -3.69
CA SER A 235 -0.16 -7.89 -4.92
C SER A 235 1.33 -7.61 -5.05
N PHE A 236 1.97 -8.23 -6.03
CA PHE A 236 3.42 -8.20 -6.23
C PHE A 236 3.80 -7.63 -7.58
N ASN A 237 4.72 -6.66 -7.60
CA ASN A 237 5.49 -6.29 -8.78
C ASN A 237 6.97 -6.50 -8.50
N GLY A 238 7.67 -7.14 -9.43
CA GLY A 238 9.10 -7.39 -9.29
C GLY A 238 9.65 -8.45 -10.23
N SER A 239 10.72 -9.14 -9.82
CA SER A 239 11.36 -10.14 -10.66
C SER A 239 10.50 -11.41 -10.83
N THR A 240 10.67 -12.08 -11.98
CA THR A 240 10.07 -13.41 -12.23
C THR A 240 10.42 -14.43 -11.14
N ALA A 241 11.64 -14.36 -10.56
CA ALA A 241 12.05 -15.22 -9.47
C ALA A 241 11.22 -14.96 -8.20
N GLY A 242 11.01 -13.68 -7.86
CA GLY A 242 10.15 -13.26 -6.75
C GLY A 242 8.71 -13.70 -6.94
N GLY A 243 8.14 -13.47 -8.12
CA GLY A 243 6.77 -13.91 -8.43
C GLY A 243 6.58 -15.42 -8.34
N ARG A 244 7.56 -16.20 -8.78
CA ARG A 244 7.55 -17.67 -8.60
C ARG A 244 7.59 -18.07 -7.14
N HIS A 245 8.41 -17.38 -6.34
CA HIS A 245 8.50 -17.63 -4.89
C HIS A 245 7.15 -17.37 -4.21
N ILE A 246 6.55 -16.22 -4.47
CA ILE A 246 5.25 -15.83 -3.92
C ILE A 246 4.16 -16.84 -4.32
N ASN A 247 4.09 -17.17 -5.61
CA ASN A 247 3.06 -18.09 -6.11
C ASN A 247 3.19 -19.52 -5.56
N ARG A 248 4.41 -19.95 -5.19
CA ARG A 248 4.64 -21.26 -4.57
C ARG A 248 4.26 -21.30 -3.10
N ASN A 249 4.38 -20.18 -2.38
CA ASN A 249 4.19 -20.12 -0.94
C ASN A 249 2.80 -19.59 -0.51
N SER A 250 1.99 -19.08 -1.44
CA SER A 250 0.65 -18.57 -1.16
C SER A 250 -0.49 -19.60 -1.14
N PRO A 251 -0.36 -20.85 -1.63
CA PRO A 251 -1.49 -21.77 -1.79
C PRO A 251 -2.12 -22.27 -0.50
N GLU A 252 -1.38 -22.31 0.61
CA GLU A 252 -1.86 -22.94 1.86
C GLU A 252 -3.15 -22.32 2.40
N ASN A 253 -3.37 -21.01 2.14
CA ASN A 253 -4.54 -20.28 2.62
C ASN A 253 -5.49 -19.81 1.48
N ILE A 254 -5.31 -20.33 0.27
CA ILE A 254 -6.13 -19.98 -0.92
C ILE A 254 -6.15 -18.46 -1.18
N LYS A 255 -5.05 -17.76 -0.89
CA LYS A 255 -4.93 -16.33 -1.13
C LYS A 255 -5.05 -16.00 -2.61
N ARG A 256 -5.66 -14.85 -2.92
CA ARG A 256 -5.57 -14.30 -4.25
C ARG A 256 -4.17 -13.70 -4.47
N VAL A 257 -3.51 -14.11 -5.54
CA VAL A 257 -2.18 -13.60 -5.91
C VAL A 257 -2.28 -12.87 -7.24
N VAL A 258 -1.86 -11.61 -7.24
CA VAL A 258 -1.73 -10.76 -8.43
C VAL A 258 -0.25 -10.47 -8.61
N VAL A 259 0.30 -10.84 -9.78
CA VAL A 259 1.72 -10.64 -10.08
C VAL A 259 1.88 -9.87 -11.38
N GLU A 260 2.84 -8.97 -11.39
CA GLU A 260 3.35 -8.25 -12.55
C GLU A 260 4.88 -8.40 -12.55
N LEU A 261 5.45 -8.99 -13.64
CA LEU A 261 6.82 -9.53 -13.68
C LEU A 261 7.63 -8.94 -14.82
#